data_2d76d513df687a1978e6cc0107fcf050
#
_entry.id   2d76d513df687a1978e6cc0107fcf050
#
_cell.length_a   1.000
_cell.length_b   1.000
_cell.length_c   1.000
_cell.angle_alpha   90.00
_cell.angle_beta   90.00
_cell.angle_gamma   90.00
#
_symmetry.space_group_name_H-M   'P 1'
#
loop_
_entity.id
_entity.type
_entity.pdbx_description
1 polymer ?
#
loop_
_entity_poly.entity_id
_entity_poly.type
_entity_poly.pdbx_seq_one_letter_code
_entity_poly.pdbx_strand_id
1 'polypeptide(L)'
;MTELWDRYYAVQTGDLQISIDELDIEFIVEGSNSTEADRAEIGIWNLADATKARIKKGESAQLTAGYRADYGVIFFGTIDRVYDSRQGADVKTVVTLQDGVRNLFFGSRVVRQYPAGAALVTVIRDQFAAAGIPVGTVDDPGITLSKPYTFAGTPQENLDDCLDIVNGDEVLGTAAAGGENLTGLIKRQIATQGWTYFVSAGAGYFVRQAHSETDAVYLSSETGLLEVVPQDDDQEGEAYTVKCILNWKIKADSLVRLDSRVVQGDFKVKTFTHRLAGDDYSTECEVVPV
;
A
#
# COMPACT_ATOMS: atom_id res chain seq x y z
N MET A 1 -4.21 -23.23 13.26
CA MET A 1 -4.74 -23.25 11.88
C MET A 1 -5.75 -22.10 11.80
N THR A 2 -5.49 -21.11 10.99
CA THR A 2 -6.45 -20.01 10.73
C THR A 2 -7.58 -20.59 9.91
N GLU A 3 -8.82 -20.38 10.31
CA GLU A 3 -9.99 -20.84 9.56
C GLU A 3 -10.14 -19.97 8.31
N LEU A 4 -9.75 -20.46 7.14
CA LEU A 4 -9.69 -19.73 5.87
C LEU A 4 -10.96 -19.88 5.02
N TRP A 5 -12.10 -20.26 5.61
CA TRP A 5 -13.37 -20.49 4.92
C TRP A 5 -14.49 -19.51 5.32
N ASP A 6 -14.37 -18.82 6.46
CA ASP A 6 -15.37 -17.86 6.94
C ASP A 6 -14.98 -16.44 6.49
N ARG A 7 -15.42 -16.08 5.28
CA ARG A 7 -15.13 -14.79 4.64
C ARG A 7 -15.69 -13.63 5.45
N TYR A 8 -14.93 -12.55 5.53
CA TYR A 8 -15.39 -11.29 6.10
C TYR A 8 -14.99 -10.14 5.21
N TYR A 9 -15.95 -9.25 4.92
CA TYR A 9 -15.70 -7.99 4.23
C TYR A 9 -16.72 -6.94 4.65
N ALA A 10 -16.27 -5.69 4.67
CA ALA A 10 -17.10 -4.54 5.06
C ALA A 10 -16.58 -3.26 4.39
N VAL A 11 -17.53 -2.40 4.04
CA VAL A 11 -17.28 -1.02 3.55
C VAL A 11 -17.72 -0.06 4.62
N GLN A 12 -16.86 0.91 4.94
CA GLN A 12 -17.17 1.97 5.90
C GLN A 12 -16.94 3.35 5.27
N THR A 13 -17.91 4.25 5.43
CA THR A 13 -17.78 5.68 5.10
C THR A 13 -18.49 6.50 6.17
N GLY A 14 -17.76 7.39 6.83
CA GLY A 14 -18.26 8.09 8.01
C GLY A 14 -18.78 7.15 9.09
N ASP A 15 -20.04 7.30 9.45
CA ASP A 15 -20.77 6.45 10.42
C ASP A 15 -21.54 5.28 9.77
N LEU A 16 -21.49 5.15 8.43
CA LEU A 16 -22.12 4.06 7.69
C LEU A 16 -21.13 2.91 7.53
N GLN A 17 -21.56 1.72 7.95
CA GLN A 17 -20.87 0.46 7.67
C GLN A 17 -21.86 -0.49 7.00
N ILE A 18 -21.40 -1.20 5.97
CA ILE A 18 -22.13 -2.24 5.25
C ILE A 18 -21.21 -3.46 5.18
N SER A 19 -21.67 -4.60 5.63
CA SER A 19 -20.89 -5.84 5.69
C SER A 19 -21.56 -7.00 4.98
N ILE A 20 -20.82 -8.11 4.82
CA ILE A 20 -21.33 -9.40 4.30
C ILE A 20 -22.59 -9.88 5.04
N ASP A 21 -22.74 -9.52 6.33
CA ASP A 21 -23.89 -9.95 7.14
C ASP A 21 -25.20 -9.19 6.77
N GLU A 22 -25.07 -8.12 5.96
CA GLU A 22 -26.20 -7.24 5.63
C GLU A 22 -26.55 -7.29 4.14
N LEU A 23 -25.56 -7.20 3.25
CA LEU A 23 -25.76 -7.13 1.80
C LEU A 23 -24.66 -7.87 1.04
N ASP A 24 -24.99 -8.31 -0.16
CA ASP A 24 -23.99 -8.82 -1.09
C ASP A 24 -23.12 -7.68 -1.60
N ILE A 25 -21.80 -7.87 -1.49
CA ILE A 25 -20.79 -6.93 -1.92
C ILE A 25 -19.85 -7.64 -2.88
N GLU A 26 -19.48 -6.96 -3.95
CA GLU A 26 -18.39 -7.32 -4.85
C GLU A 26 -17.32 -6.23 -4.77
N PHE A 27 -16.07 -6.57 -5.00
CA PHE A 27 -15.03 -5.56 -5.11
C PHE A 27 -13.85 -6.01 -5.97
N ILE A 28 -13.16 -5.03 -6.50
CA ILE A 28 -11.83 -5.14 -7.06
C ILE A 28 -10.98 -4.01 -6.50
N VAL A 29 -9.81 -4.34 -5.98
CA VAL A 29 -8.82 -3.39 -5.47
C VAL A 29 -7.54 -3.64 -6.23
N GLU A 30 -7.02 -2.62 -6.89
CA GLU A 30 -5.80 -2.69 -7.66
C GLU A 30 -4.80 -1.69 -7.11
N GLY A 31 -3.58 -2.14 -6.89
CA GLY A 31 -2.47 -1.30 -6.45
C GLY A 31 -1.13 -1.76 -7.01
N SER A 32 -0.19 -0.83 -7.02
CA SER A 32 1.15 -1.05 -7.54
C SER A 32 2.18 -0.25 -6.77
N ASN A 33 3.45 -0.57 -6.94
CA ASN A 33 4.55 0.26 -6.43
C ASN A 33 4.94 1.39 -7.40
N SER A 34 4.18 1.59 -8.48
CA SER A 34 4.38 2.69 -9.42
C SER A 34 3.81 4.02 -8.89
N THR A 35 3.97 5.10 -9.66
CA THR A 35 3.41 6.42 -9.34
C THR A 35 1.92 6.55 -9.60
N GLU A 36 1.28 5.54 -10.20
CA GLU A 36 -0.16 5.53 -10.44
C GLU A 36 -0.94 5.36 -9.13
N ALA A 37 -2.05 6.06 -8.99
CA ALA A 37 -2.89 5.97 -7.81
C ALA A 37 -3.57 4.59 -7.76
N ASP A 38 -3.50 3.95 -6.60
CA ASP A 38 -4.28 2.74 -6.33
C ASP A 38 -5.77 3.06 -6.41
N ARG A 39 -6.58 2.09 -6.79
CA ARG A 39 -8.02 2.27 -6.95
C ARG A 39 -8.80 1.08 -6.43
N ALA A 40 -10.02 1.35 -6.01
CA ALA A 40 -10.98 0.30 -5.70
C ALA A 40 -12.33 0.58 -6.35
N GLU A 41 -12.97 -0.47 -6.81
CA GLU A 41 -14.37 -0.47 -7.22
C GLU A 41 -15.13 -1.44 -6.34
N ILE A 42 -16.23 -0.96 -5.76
CA ILE A 42 -17.07 -1.70 -4.82
C ILE A 42 -18.49 -1.69 -5.36
N GLY A 43 -19.03 -2.86 -5.62
CA GLY A 43 -20.43 -3.07 -6.00
C GLY A 43 -21.24 -3.56 -4.81
N ILE A 44 -22.32 -2.86 -4.47
CA ILE A 44 -23.24 -3.24 -3.37
C ILE A 44 -24.60 -3.52 -3.98
N TRP A 45 -25.09 -4.74 -3.77
CA TRP A 45 -26.34 -5.17 -4.37
C TRP A 45 -27.55 -4.72 -3.56
N ASN A 46 -28.56 -4.20 -4.26
CA ASN A 46 -29.89 -3.83 -3.72
C ASN A 46 -29.83 -2.88 -2.51
N LEU A 47 -28.89 -1.92 -2.55
CA LEU A 47 -28.74 -0.92 -1.51
C LEU A 47 -29.95 0.02 -1.48
N ALA A 48 -30.55 0.23 -0.31
CA ALA A 48 -31.67 1.14 -0.13
C ALA A 48 -31.29 2.59 -0.48
N ASP A 49 -32.18 3.33 -1.15
CA ASP A 49 -31.93 4.72 -1.56
C ASP A 49 -31.53 5.64 -0.40
N ALA A 50 -32.12 5.46 0.77
CA ALA A 50 -31.79 6.22 1.97
C ALA A 50 -30.34 5.97 2.43
N THR A 51 -29.85 4.74 2.31
CA THR A 51 -28.46 4.38 2.64
C THR A 51 -27.51 4.90 1.57
N LYS A 52 -27.87 4.74 0.30
CA LYS A 52 -27.07 5.27 -0.83
C LYS A 52 -26.88 6.78 -0.74
N ALA A 53 -27.91 7.54 -0.33
CA ALA A 53 -27.81 8.99 -0.15
C ALA A 53 -26.78 9.44 0.90
N ARG A 54 -26.33 8.53 1.77
CA ARG A 54 -25.28 8.79 2.77
C ARG A 54 -23.86 8.59 2.21
N ILE A 55 -23.72 7.93 1.06
CA ILE A 55 -22.43 7.71 0.38
C ILE A 55 -22.20 8.89 -0.57
N LYS A 56 -21.26 9.77 -0.25
CA LYS A 56 -21.05 11.01 -0.99
C LYS A 56 -19.67 11.09 -1.60
N LYS A 57 -19.62 11.59 -2.83
CA LYS A 57 -18.35 11.94 -3.48
C LYS A 57 -17.53 12.89 -2.61
N GLY A 58 -16.22 12.63 -2.51
CA GLY A 58 -15.26 13.41 -1.75
C GLY A 58 -15.13 12.99 -0.28
N GLU A 59 -15.99 12.10 0.23
CA GLU A 59 -15.84 11.54 1.57
C GLU A 59 -14.83 10.37 1.55
N SER A 60 -14.18 10.14 2.69
CA SER A 60 -13.30 8.98 2.87
C SER A 60 -14.09 7.71 3.02
N ALA A 61 -13.59 6.63 2.44
CA ALA A 61 -14.13 5.30 2.63
C ALA A 61 -13.02 4.27 2.82
N GLN A 62 -13.35 3.22 3.55
CA GLN A 62 -12.46 2.11 3.87
C GLN A 62 -13.11 0.80 3.46
N LEU A 63 -12.34 -0.06 2.79
CA LEU A 63 -12.73 -1.44 2.50
C LEU A 63 -11.86 -2.38 3.34
N THR A 64 -12.51 -3.21 4.13
CA THR A 64 -11.91 -4.26 4.95
C THR A 64 -12.25 -5.61 4.35
N ALA A 65 -11.30 -6.54 4.27
CA ALA A 65 -11.56 -7.89 3.79
C ALA A 65 -10.60 -8.90 4.42
N GLY A 66 -10.93 -10.18 4.31
CA GLY A 66 -10.19 -11.31 4.87
C GLY A 66 -11.11 -12.41 5.35
N TYR A 67 -10.75 -13.05 6.43
CA TYR A 67 -11.53 -14.10 7.10
C TYR A 67 -11.83 -13.65 8.52
N ARG A 68 -12.92 -14.10 9.13
CA ARG A 68 -13.32 -13.60 10.47
C ARG A 68 -12.22 -13.75 11.54
N ALA A 69 -11.32 -14.73 11.37
CA ALA A 69 -10.19 -14.93 12.25
C ALA A 69 -8.97 -14.03 11.94
N ASP A 70 -8.87 -13.52 10.69
CA ASP A 70 -7.74 -12.68 10.23
C ASP A 70 -8.19 -11.80 9.05
N TYR A 71 -8.58 -10.57 9.33
CA TYR A 71 -8.99 -9.59 8.33
C TYR A 71 -8.37 -8.23 8.62
N GLY A 72 -8.31 -7.39 7.61
CA GLY A 72 -7.77 -6.04 7.73
C GLY A 72 -8.17 -5.13 6.58
N VAL A 73 -7.70 -3.89 6.65
CA VAL A 73 -7.97 -2.89 5.61
C VAL A 73 -7.20 -3.24 4.35
N ILE A 74 -7.92 -3.46 3.26
CA ILE A 74 -7.34 -3.69 1.93
C ILE A 74 -7.31 -2.44 1.08
N PHE A 75 -8.16 -1.44 1.39
CA PHE A 75 -8.16 -0.15 0.73
C PHE A 75 -8.70 0.95 1.64
N PHE A 76 -8.05 2.11 1.58
CA PHE A 76 -8.56 3.37 2.14
C PHE A 76 -8.38 4.47 1.10
N GLY A 77 -9.43 5.24 0.84
CA GLY A 77 -9.36 6.28 -0.17
C GLY A 77 -10.54 7.24 -0.13
N THR A 78 -10.63 8.09 -1.14
CA THR A 78 -11.71 9.07 -1.31
C THR A 78 -12.69 8.57 -2.36
N ILE A 79 -13.98 8.71 -2.11
CA ILE A 79 -15.05 8.38 -3.04
C ILE A 79 -14.98 9.33 -4.24
N ASP A 80 -14.70 8.79 -5.43
CA ASP A 80 -14.69 9.55 -6.67
C ASP A 80 -16.07 9.56 -7.34
N ARG A 81 -16.74 8.39 -7.43
CA ARG A 81 -18.06 8.25 -8.05
C ARG A 81 -18.93 7.27 -7.30
N VAL A 82 -20.24 7.55 -7.34
CA VAL A 82 -21.31 6.63 -6.92
C VAL A 82 -22.35 6.60 -8.02
N TYR A 83 -22.67 5.42 -8.54
CA TYR A 83 -23.67 5.25 -9.59
C TYR A 83 -24.34 3.88 -9.53
N ASP A 84 -25.51 3.76 -10.14
CA ASP A 84 -26.24 2.49 -10.22
C ASP A 84 -26.03 1.81 -11.56
N SER A 85 -25.88 0.48 -11.52
CA SER A 85 -25.90 -0.41 -12.66
C SER A 85 -27.02 -1.44 -12.46
N ARG A 86 -27.92 -1.58 -13.45
CA ARG A 86 -29.02 -2.55 -13.40
C ARG A 86 -28.64 -3.85 -14.07
N GLN A 87 -28.92 -4.97 -13.41
CA GLN A 87 -28.77 -6.31 -13.94
C GLN A 87 -30.09 -7.08 -13.73
N GLY A 88 -30.96 -7.05 -14.74
CA GLY A 88 -32.32 -7.62 -14.62
C GLY A 88 -33.16 -6.88 -13.59
N ALA A 89 -33.62 -7.56 -12.55
CA ALA A 89 -34.42 -7.01 -11.46
C ALA A 89 -33.55 -6.33 -10.38
N ASP A 90 -32.26 -6.71 -10.29
CA ASP A 90 -31.35 -6.23 -9.26
C ASP A 90 -30.65 -4.94 -9.66
N VAL A 91 -30.29 -4.15 -8.64
CA VAL A 91 -29.57 -2.90 -8.79
C VAL A 91 -28.24 -3.02 -8.01
N LYS A 92 -27.14 -2.83 -8.73
CA LYS A 92 -25.81 -2.74 -8.13
C LYS A 92 -25.41 -1.27 -8.00
N THR A 93 -25.28 -0.78 -6.78
CA THR A 93 -24.68 0.55 -6.52
C THR A 93 -23.15 0.38 -6.55
N VAL A 94 -22.53 1.05 -7.49
CA VAL A 94 -21.06 1.02 -7.67
C VAL A 94 -20.45 2.26 -7.04
N VAL A 95 -19.47 2.04 -6.17
CA VAL A 95 -18.68 3.08 -5.50
C VAL A 95 -17.23 2.94 -5.96
N THR A 96 -16.68 3.95 -6.61
CA THR A 96 -15.26 3.97 -6.99
C THR A 96 -14.47 4.81 -6.00
N LEU A 97 -13.36 4.27 -5.53
CA LEU A 97 -12.44 4.93 -4.62
C LEU A 97 -11.09 5.17 -5.30
N GLN A 98 -10.44 6.26 -4.95
CA GLN A 98 -9.08 6.58 -5.36
C GLN A 98 -8.21 6.80 -4.14
N ASP A 99 -6.98 6.30 -4.17
CA ASP A 99 -5.98 6.61 -3.17
C ASP A 99 -5.46 8.04 -3.38
N GLY A 100 -6.04 8.99 -2.62
CA GLY A 100 -5.59 10.38 -2.62
C GLY A 100 -4.23 10.60 -1.96
N VAL A 101 -3.75 9.64 -1.19
CA VAL A 101 -2.50 9.74 -0.41
C VAL A 101 -1.29 9.72 -1.32
N ARG A 102 -1.32 8.96 -2.41
CA ARG A 102 -0.24 8.93 -3.40
C ARG A 102 -0.01 10.28 -4.07
N ASN A 103 -1.08 10.95 -4.45
CA ASN A 103 -0.99 12.30 -5.00
C ASN A 103 -0.38 13.30 -4.00
N LEU A 104 -0.68 13.14 -2.71
CA LEU A 104 -0.07 13.96 -1.65
C LEU A 104 1.41 13.62 -1.49
N PHE A 105 1.77 12.35 -1.61
CA PHE A 105 3.14 11.87 -1.45
C PHE A 105 4.10 12.38 -2.54
N PHE A 106 3.66 12.36 -3.78
CA PHE A 106 4.46 12.77 -4.94
C PHE A 106 4.27 14.24 -5.35
N GLY A 107 3.16 14.87 -4.99
CA GLY A 107 2.76 16.19 -5.50
C GLY A 107 2.70 17.33 -4.48
N SER A 108 2.52 17.03 -3.19
CA SER A 108 2.50 18.10 -2.18
C SER A 108 3.91 18.53 -1.79
N ARG A 109 4.06 19.80 -1.43
CA ARG A 109 5.34 20.33 -0.94
C ARG A 109 5.31 20.50 0.56
N VAL A 110 6.28 19.89 1.25
CA VAL A 110 6.46 20.00 2.70
C VAL A 110 7.76 20.73 2.98
N VAL A 111 7.67 21.87 3.68
CA VAL A 111 8.83 22.63 4.13
C VAL A 111 8.85 22.62 5.66
N ARG A 112 9.88 22.00 6.23
CA ARG A 112 10.07 21.87 7.68
C ARG A 112 11.53 22.00 8.04
N GLN A 113 11.79 22.70 9.14
CA GLN A 113 13.14 22.86 9.70
C GLN A 113 13.21 22.20 11.07
N TYR A 114 14.27 21.44 11.29
CA TYR A 114 14.52 20.75 12.55
C TYR A 114 15.86 21.15 13.11
N PRO A 115 15.98 21.29 14.45
CA PRO A 115 17.26 21.59 15.11
C PRO A 115 18.18 20.38 15.13
N ALA A 116 19.46 20.60 15.38
CA ALA A 116 20.38 19.52 15.74
C ALA A 116 19.84 18.77 16.98
N GLY A 117 20.02 17.46 17.02
CA GLY A 117 19.51 16.58 18.08
C GLY A 117 18.05 16.14 17.89
N ALA A 118 17.34 16.60 16.86
CA ALA A 118 15.99 16.09 16.58
C ALA A 118 16.06 14.60 16.22
N ALA A 119 15.20 13.77 16.83
CA ALA A 119 15.11 12.35 16.54
C ALA A 119 14.56 12.13 15.13
N LEU A 120 15.25 11.34 14.31
CA LEU A 120 14.89 11.14 12.90
C LEU A 120 13.52 10.47 12.74
N VAL A 121 13.13 9.57 13.65
CA VAL A 121 11.79 8.98 13.68
C VAL A 121 10.68 10.04 13.81
N THR A 122 10.92 11.11 14.57
CA THR A 122 9.97 12.22 14.70
C THR A 122 9.91 13.02 13.40
N VAL A 123 11.05 13.27 12.78
CA VAL A 123 11.14 13.93 11.47
C VAL A 123 10.33 13.17 10.42
N ILE A 124 10.56 11.86 10.30
CA ILE A 124 9.87 10.99 9.34
C ILE A 124 8.34 11.05 9.53
N ARG A 125 7.87 10.88 10.76
CA ARG A 125 6.44 10.96 11.07
C ARG A 125 5.84 12.32 10.72
N ASP A 126 6.59 13.40 10.99
CA ASP A 126 6.13 14.75 10.70
C ASP A 126 6.09 15.04 9.18
N GLN A 127 6.96 14.42 8.35
CA GLN A 127 6.87 14.53 6.89
C GLN A 127 5.55 13.97 6.37
N PHE A 128 5.14 12.79 6.82
CA PHE A 128 3.85 12.22 6.45
C PHE A 128 2.68 13.08 6.96
N ALA A 129 2.69 13.43 8.25
CA ALA A 129 1.63 14.20 8.87
C ALA A 129 1.48 15.59 8.23
N ALA A 130 2.59 16.29 7.93
CA ALA A 130 2.59 17.61 7.29
C ALA A 130 2.03 17.59 5.86
N ALA A 131 2.14 16.45 5.18
CA ALA A 131 1.52 16.22 3.88
C ALA A 131 0.04 15.80 3.97
N GLY A 132 -0.50 15.57 5.17
CA GLY A 132 -1.84 15.04 5.37
C GLY A 132 -1.93 13.53 5.11
N ILE A 133 -0.81 12.82 5.15
CA ILE A 133 -0.72 11.38 4.97
C ILE A 133 -0.83 10.69 6.33
N PRO A 134 -1.82 9.81 6.55
CA PRO A 134 -1.88 8.98 7.76
C PRO A 134 -0.58 8.22 7.98
N VAL A 135 -0.10 8.22 9.22
CA VAL A 135 1.16 7.54 9.56
C VAL A 135 0.87 6.07 9.90
N GLY A 136 1.42 5.17 9.10
CA GLY A 136 1.42 3.74 9.35
C GLY A 136 2.56 3.32 10.29
N THR A 137 3.24 2.22 9.97
CA THR A 137 4.41 1.78 10.75
C THR A 137 5.62 2.64 10.39
N VAL A 138 6.24 3.22 11.41
CA VAL A 138 7.50 3.95 11.31
C VAL A 138 8.44 3.41 12.37
N ASP A 139 9.41 2.61 11.92
CA ASP A 139 10.47 2.09 12.79
C ASP A 139 11.43 3.20 13.20
N ASP A 140 11.99 3.10 14.41
CA ASP A 140 12.96 4.06 14.89
C ASP A 140 14.38 3.64 14.47
N PRO A 141 15.06 4.43 13.60
CA PRO A 141 16.44 4.15 13.23
C PRO A 141 17.45 4.42 14.36
N GLY A 142 17.01 4.99 15.49
CA GLY A 142 17.88 5.34 16.63
C GLY A 142 18.85 6.47 16.33
N ILE A 143 18.57 7.30 15.32
CA ILE A 143 19.46 8.36 14.83
C ILE A 143 18.87 9.74 15.16
N THR A 144 19.74 10.70 15.44
CA THR A 144 19.40 12.11 15.60
C THR A 144 20.15 12.96 14.58
N LEU A 145 19.56 14.08 14.17
CA LEU A 145 20.21 15.01 13.26
C LEU A 145 21.47 15.60 13.90
N SER A 146 22.62 15.46 13.25
CA SER A 146 23.90 16.00 13.73
C SER A 146 23.99 17.54 13.63
N LYS A 147 23.26 18.14 12.72
CA LYS A 147 23.17 19.59 12.46
C LYS A 147 21.71 19.99 12.18
N PRO A 148 21.35 21.29 12.30
CA PRO A 148 20.03 21.76 11.87
C PRO A 148 19.83 21.42 10.38
N TYR A 149 18.65 20.93 10.02
CA TYR A 149 18.32 20.55 8.66
C TYR A 149 16.96 21.11 8.23
N THR A 150 16.87 21.53 6.97
CA THR A 150 15.62 22.01 6.36
C THR A 150 15.25 21.08 5.23
N PHE A 151 14.16 20.34 5.43
CA PHE A 151 13.51 19.56 4.39
C PHE A 151 12.58 20.52 3.59
N ALA A 152 12.70 20.53 2.26
CA ALA A 152 11.99 21.49 1.42
C ALA A 152 11.60 20.88 0.06
N GLY A 153 11.08 19.66 0.07
CA GLY A 153 10.67 18.91 -1.10
C GLY A 153 9.27 18.32 -0.99
N THR A 154 8.96 17.39 -1.87
CA THR A 154 7.82 16.49 -1.70
C THR A 154 8.08 15.56 -0.51
N PRO A 155 7.04 14.91 0.07
CA PRO A 155 7.28 13.86 1.08
C PRO A 155 8.28 12.80 0.62
N GLN A 156 8.19 12.38 -0.64
CA GLN A 156 9.15 11.45 -1.23
C GLN A 156 10.58 11.99 -1.16
N GLU A 157 10.84 13.17 -1.71
CA GLU A 157 12.18 13.78 -1.70
C GLU A 157 12.72 13.95 -0.28
N ASN A 158 11.86 14.37 0.65
CA ASN A 158 12.24 14.55 2.06
C ASN A 158 12.55 13.20 2.75
N LEU A 159 11.87 12.12 2.37
CA LEU A 159 12.15 10.77 2.89
C LEU A 159 13.38 10.14 2.24
N ASP A 160 13.69 10.48 0.98
CA ASP A 160 14.98 10.15 0.36
C ASP A 160 16.13 10.75 1.18
N ASP A 161 16.02 12.04 1.57
CA ASP A 161 16.99 12.68 2.47
C ASP A 161 17.08 11.96 3.83
N CYS A 162 15.95 11.49 4.38
CA CYS A 162 15.93 10.70 5.61
C CYS A 162 16.64 9.35 5.44
N LEU A 163 16.49 8.68 4.31
CA LEU A 163 17.22 7.44 3.98
C LEU A 163 18.72 7.68 3.87
N ASP A 164 19.12 8.76 3.20
CA ASP A 164 20.53 9.15 3.09
C ASP A 164 21.14 9.37 4.48
N ILE A 165 20.42 10.04 5.39
CA ILE A 165 20.86 10.24 6.79
C ILE A 165 20.99 8.89 7.52
N VAL A 166 20.03 7.97 7.35
CA VAL A 166 20.07 6.63 7.98
C VAL A 166 21.26 5.83 7.49
N ASN A 167 21.64 5.97 6.23
CA ASN A 167 22.76 5.25 5.62
C ASN A 167 24.12 5.90 5.90
N GLY A 168 24.17 7.02 6.64
CA GLY A 168 25.39 7.74 6.97
C GLY A 168 25.94 8.58 5.83
N ASP A 169 25.18 8.79 4.76
CA ASP A 169 25.56 9.67 3.68
C ASP A 169 25.42 11.14 4.14
N GLU A 170 26.43 11.97 3.83
CA GLU A 170 26.37 13.41 4.10
C GLU A 170 25.34 14.02 3.14
N VAL A 171 24.14 14.29 3.63
CA VAL A 171 23.12 15.02 2.86
C VAL A 171 23.62 16.43 2.68
N LEU A 172 24.15 16.72 1.50
CA LEU A 172 24.47 18.07 1.07
C LEU A 172 23.15 18.82 0.91
N GLY A 173 22.84 19.69 1.84
CA GLY A 173 21.64 20.53 1.79
C GLY A 173 21.47 21.12 0.41
N THR A 174 20.34 20.85 -0.22
CA THR A 174 19.96 21.35 -1.53
C THR A 174 19.80 22.89 -1.51
N ALA A 175 20.90 23.57 -1.70
CA ALA A 175 20.92 24.92 -2.19
C ALA A 175 21.73 24.93 -3.49
N ALA A 176 21.28 24.21 -4.50
CA ALA A 176 21.70 24.48 -5.88
C ALA A 176 20.78 23.77 -6.86
N ALA A 177 19.99 24.56 -7.56
CA ALA A 177 19.33 24.17 -8.76
C ALA A 177 20.32 23.59 -9.79
N GLY A 178 19.99 22.42 -10.36
CA GLY A 178 20.49 22.03 -11.67
C GLY A 178 21.84 21.33 -11.68
N GLY A 179 21.84 20.04 -11.44
CA GLY A 179 22.95 19.15 -11.75
C GLY A 179 22.70 17.76 -11.21
N GLU A 180 22.12 16.90 -12.04
CA GLU A 180 21.99 15.46 -11.72
C GLU A 180 23.39 14.89 -11.54
N ASN A 181 23.75 14.61 -10.31
CA ASN A 181 25.00 13.95 -9.99
C ASN A 181 24.78 12.44 -10.06
N LEU A 182 25.09 11.83 -11.23
CA LEU A 182 25.05 10.39 -11.48
C LEU A 182 25.72 9.57 -10.38
N THR A 183 26.71 10.13 -9.68
CA THR A 183 27.36 9.51 -8.53
C THR A 183 26.41 9.37 -7.33
N GLY A 184 25.46 10.28 -7.16
CA GLY A 184 24.42 10.18 -6.12
C GLY A 184 23.42 9.06 -6.37
N LEU A 185 23.00 8.88 -7.64
CA LEU A 185 22.08 7.80 -8.06
C LEU A 185 22.71 6.41 -7.87
N ILE A 186 23.98 6.24 -8.22
CA ILE A 186 24.69 4.96 -8.04
C ILE A 186 24.92 4.67 -6.54
N LYS A 187 25.21 5.69 -5.71
CA LYS A 187 25.30 5.52 -4.26
C LYS A 187 23.96 5.15 -3.63
N ARG A 188 22.84 5.71 -4.08
CA ARG A 188 21.49 5.37 -3.62
C ARG A 188 21.16 3.88 -3.84
N GLN A 189 21.54 3.31 -4.98
CA GLN A 189 21.33 1.89 -5.29
C GLN A 189 22.16 0.93 -4.44
N ILE A 190 23.31 1.36 -3.93
CA ILE A 190 24.24 0.52 -3.14
C ILE A 190 23.99 0.66 -1.62
N ALA A 191 23.45 1.80 -1.17
CA ALA A 191 23.37 2.16 0.25
C ALA A 191 22.03 1.81 0.93
N THR A 192 21.01 1.40 0.20
CA THR A 192 19.68 1.08 0.77
C THR A 192 19.60 -0.27 1.51
N GLN A 193 20.73 -0.84 1.92
CA GLN A 193 20.73 -2.08 2.69
C GLN A 193 20.07 -1.88 4.06
N GLY A 194 18.80 -2.16 4.11
CA GLY A 194 18.08 -2.37 5.34
C GLY A 194 16.93 -1.41 5.66
N TRP A 195 16.72 -0.32 4.93
CA TRP A 195 15.61 0.62 5.16
C TRP A 195 14.86 0.95 3.88
N THR A 196 13.55 1.09 3.98
CA THR A 196 12.68 1.51 2.87
C THR A 196 11.51 2.32 3.38
N TYR A 197 10.91 3.11 2.50
CA TYR A 197 9.65 3.78 2.74
C TYR A 197 8.70 3.57 1.56
N PHE A 198 7.43 3.60 1.82
CA PHE A 198 6.39 3.47 0.80
C PHE A 198 5.06 4.03 1.31
N VAL A 199 4.13 4.22 0.39
CA VAL A 199 2.73 4.56 0.71
C VAL A 199 1.85 3.42 0.21
N SER A 200 1.03 2.87 1.09
CA SER A 200 0.13 1.77 0.74
C SER A 200 -1.14 1.83 1.59
N ALA A 201 -2.28 1.48 1.01
CA ALA A 201 -3.59 1.48 1.67
C ALA A 201 -3.92 2.79 2.41
N GLY A 202 -3.52 3.92 1.86
CA GLY A 202 -3.80 5.24 2.42
C GLY A 202 -2.94 5.66 3.60
N ALA A 203 -1.82 4.98 3.88
CA ALA A 203 -0.88 5.32 4.94
C ALA A 203 0.57 5.31 4.46
N GLY A 204 1.43 6.07 5.12
CA GLY A 204 2.87 6.11 4.88
C GLY A 204 3.63 5.20 5.85
N TYR A 205 4.64 4.52 5.32
CA TYR A 205 5.47 3.55 6.06
C TYR A 205 6.94 3.90 5.88
N PHE A 206 7.72 3.70 6.95
CA PHE A 206 9.19 3.78 6.92
C PHE A 206 9.72 2.65 7.80
N VAL A 207 10.24 1.59 7.19
CA VAL A 207 10.52 0.34 7.87
C VAL A 207 11.90 -0.19 7.54
N ARG A 208 12.44 -0.98 8.47
CA ARG A 208 13.68 -1.71 8.23
C ARG A 208 13.39 -2.97 7.41
N GLN A 209 14.13 -3.20 6.32
CA GLN A 209 13.95 -4.39 5.46
C GLN A 209 14.12 -5.73 6.22
N ALA A 210 14.92 -5.76 7.29
CA ALA A 210 15.01 -6.93 8.17
C ALA A 210 13.72 -7.21 8.96
N HIS A 211 12.82 -6.21 9.10
CA HIS A 211 11.50 -6.42 9.70
C HIS A 211 10.57 -7.19 8.74
N SER A 212 10.86 -7.13 7.45
CA SER A 212 10.09 -7.84 6.44
C SER A 212 10.34 -9.36 6.45
N GLU A 213 11.45 -9.84 6.98
CA GLU A 213 11.69 -11.29 7.14
C GLU A 213 10.77 -11.93 8.18
N THR A 214 10.33 -11.16 9.20
CA THR A 214 9.37 -11.61 10.21
C THR A 214 7.92 -11.45 9.79
N ASP A 215 7.63 -10.55 8.84
CA ASP A 215 6.29 -10.23 8.36
C ASP A 215 6.03 -10.68 6.91
N ALA A 216 6.94 -11.43 6.30
CA ALA A 216 6.74 -12.00 4.98
C ALA A 216 5.48 -12.90 4.97
N VAL A 217 4.60 -12.65 4.02
CA VAL A 217 3.43 -13.50 3.83
C VAL A 217 3.90 -14.85 3.28
N TYR A 218 3.81 -15.89 4.08
CA TYR A 218 4.17 -17.25 3.64
C TYR A 218 3.04 -17.86 2.81
N LEU A 219 3.34 -18.20 1.58
CA LEU A 219 2.40 -18.81 0.63
C LEU A 219 2.88 -20.18 0.18
N SER A 220 2.10 -21.17 0.52
CA SER A 220 2.25 -22.58 0.10
C SER A 220 0.88 -23.18 -0.21
N SER A 221 0.85 -24.39 -0.73
CA SER A 221 -0.41 -25.13 -0.93
C SER A 221 -1.23 -25.30 0.35
N GLU A 222 -0.59 -25.24 1.54
CA GLU A 222 -1.25 -25.39 2.84
C GLU A 222 -1.76 -24.03 3.38
N THR A 223 -1.20 -22.90 2.90
CA THR A 223 -1.57 -21.54 3.37
C THR A 223 -2.40 -20.75 2.37
N GLY A 224 -2.88 -21.41 1.30
CA GLY A 224 -3.81 -20.82 0.36
C GLY A 224 -3.21 -20.34 -0.96
N LEU A 225 -1.99 -20.76 -1.31
CA LEU A 225 -1.44 -20.57 -2.65
C LEU A 225 -2.25 -21.40 -3.66
N LEU A 226 -2.75 -20.77 -4.70
CA LEU A 226 -3.56 -21.39 -5.75
C LEU A 226 -2.75 -21.63 -7.03
N GLU A 227 -2.00 -20.63 -7.47
CA GLU A 227 -1.29 -20.65 -8.75
C GLU A 227 -0.01 -19.83 -8.69
N VAL A 228 1.02 -20.26 -9.43
CA VAL A 228 2.25 -19.51 -9.70
C VAL A 228 2.58 -19.68 -11.17
N VAL A 229 2.63 -18.57 -11.91
CA VAL A 229 2.92 -18.52 -13.34
C VAL A 229 4.17 -17.69 -13.57
N PRO A 230 5.25 -18.24 -14.17
CA PRO A 230 6.39 -17.46 -14.58
C PRO A 230 5.97 -16.40 -15.62
N GLN A 231 6.55 -15.21 -15.52
CA GLN A 231 6.41 -14.12 -16.49
C GLN A 231 7.78 -13.86 -17.13
N ASP A 232 7.79 -13.76 -18.43
CA ASP A 232 8.99 -13.33 -19.15
C ASP A 232 9.06 -11.79 -19.11
N ASP A 233 9.81 -11.24 -18.16
CA ASP A 233 10.10 -9.81 -18.13
C ASP A 233 11.53 -9.57 -18.64
N ASP A 234 11.65 -9.03 -19.86
CA ASP A 234 12.93 -8.75 -20.51
C ASP A 234 13.79 -7.66 -19.79
N GLN A 235 13.21 -6.95 -18.80
CA GLN A 235 13.87 -5.78 -18.18
C GLN A 235 14.31 -6.00 -16.72
N GLU A 236 13.65 -6.87 -15.95
CA GLU A 236 13.91 -7.02 -14.50
C GLU A 236 14.26 -8.46 -14.07
N GLY A 237 14.43 -9.40 -14.99
CA GLY A 237 14.71 -10.80 -14.69
C GLY A 237 13.43 -11.62 -14.52
N GLU A 238 13.51 -12.69 -13.71
CA GLU A 238 12.37 -13.59 -13.48
C GLU A 238 11.29 -12.92 -12.64
N ALA A 239 10.12 -12.66 -13.22
CA ALA A 239 8.92 -12.23 -12.53
C ALA A 239 7.92 -13.40 -12.47
N TYR A 240 7.03 -13.36 -11.49
CA TYR A 240 5.98 -14.38 -11.32
C TYR A 240 4.64 -13.72 -11.03
N THR A 241 3.58 -14.22 -11.68
CA THR A 241 2.21 -13.96 -11.23
C THR A 241 1.82 -15.03 -10.23
N VAL A 242 1.40 -14.59 -9.05
CA VAL A 242 1.01 -15.46 -7.93
C VAL A 242 -0.45 -15.20 -7.61
N LYS A 243 -1.26 -16.26 -7.59
CA LYS A 243 -2.66 -16.21 -7.13
C LYS A 243 -2.81 -17.01 -5.84
N CYS A 244 -3.45 -16.41 -4.85
CA CYS A 244 -3.77 -17.06 -3.58
C CYS A 244 -5.19 -16.73 -3.13
N ILE A 245 -5.71 -17.43 -2.12
CA ILE A 245 -6.92 -16.98 -1.43
C ILE A 245 -6.70 -15.57 -0.92
N LEU A 246 -7.77 -14.78 -0.75
CA LEU A 246 -7.63 -13.39 -0.34
C LEU A 246 -6.79 -13.25 0.92
N ASN A 247 -5.73 -12.47 0.83
CA ASN A 247 -4.85 -12.16 1.94
C ASN A 247 -4.62 -10.64 2.02
N TRP A 248 -5.24 -10.03 3.03
CA TRP A 248 -5.25 -8.59 3.23
C TRP A 248 -3.86 -7.97 3.51
N LYS A 249 -2.88 -8.80 3.87
CA LYS A 249 -1.50 -8.39 4.16
C LYS A 249 -0.67 -8.17 2.89
N ILE A 250 -1.10 -8.72 1.75
CA ILE A 250 -0.41 -8.54 0.47
C ILE A 250 -0.75 -7.16 -0.09
N LYS A 251 0.26 -6.33 -0.24
CA LYS A 251 0.19 -4.96 -0.77
C LYS A 251 1.43 -4.70 -1.61
N ALA A 252 1.43 -3.60 -2.35
CA ALA A 252 2.64 -3.16 -3.04
C ALA A 252 3.81 -3.03 -2.05
N ASP A 253 4.98 -3.45 -2.48
CA ASP A 253 6.23 -3.50 -1.71
C ASP A 253 6.26 -4.50 -0.53
N SER A 254 5.18 -5.25 -0.26
CA SER A 254 5.23 -6.30 0.75
C SER A 254 6.10 -7.48 0.31
N LEU A 255 6.65 -8.21 1.28
CA LEU A 255 7.40 -9.44 1.03
C LEU A 255 6.48 -10.67 1.08
N VAL A 256 6.71 -11.55 0.11
CA VAL A 256 6.04 -12.84 0.03
C VAL A 256 7.10 -13.93 -0.04
N ARG A 257 7.01 -14.91 0.85
CA ARG A 257 7.83 -16.12 0.80
C ARG A 257 7.03 -17.20 0.10
N LEU A 258 7.48 -17.60 -1.07
CA LEU A 258 6.85 -18.68 -1.86
C LEU A 258 7.47 -20.03 -1.54
N ASP A 259 6.62 -21.02 -1.32
CA ASP A 259 6.98 -22.42 -1.29
C ASP A 259 6.05 -23.18 -2.26
N SER A 260 6.48 -23.27 -3.51
CA SER A 260 5.74 -23.90 -4.58
C SER A 260 6.63 -24.87 -5.36
N ARG A 261 6.00 -25.67 -6.24
CA ARG A 261 6.73 -26.54 -7.16
C ARG A 261 7.39 -25.80 -8.31
N VAL A 262 6.94 -24.57 -8.59
CA VAL A 262 7.45 -23.73 -9.69
C VAL A 262 8.67 -22.97 -9.22
N VAL A 263 8.57 -22.34 -8.05
CA VAL A 263 9.64 -21.51 -7.48
C VAL A 263 9.55 -21.49 -5.96
N GLN A 264 10.72 -21.36 -5.30
CA GLN A 264 10.84 -21.18 -3.86
C GLN A 264 11.78 -20.00 -3.58
N GLY A 265 11.44 -19.18 -2.60
CA GLY A 265 12.26 -18.02 -2.21
C GLY A 265 11.46 -16.86 -1.70
N ASP A 266 12.15 -15.73 -1.51
CA ASP A 266 11.59 -14.47 -1.05
C ASP A 266 11.43 -13.53 -2.24
N PHE A 267 10.24 -12.92 -2.33
CA PHE A 267 9.83 -12.08 -3.44
C PHE A 267 9.20 -10.79 -2.93
N LYS A 268 9.37 -9.73 -3.70
CA LYS A 268 8.74 -8.43 -3.47
C LYS A 268 7.56 -8.23 -4.40
N VAL A 269 6.43 -7.78 -3.86
CA VAL A 269 5.21 -7.49 -4.63
C VAL A 269 5.37 -6.18 -5.39
N LYS A 270 5.19 -6.21 -6.71
CA LYS A 270 5.13 -5.04 -7.61
C LYS A 270 3.71 -4.52 -7.75
N THR A 271 2.79 -5.41 -8.11
CA THR A 271 1.38 -5.11 -8.29
C THR A 271 0.54 -6.12 -7.51
N PHE A 272 -0.65 -5.70 -7.11
CA PHE A 272 -1.61 -6.61 -6.49
C PHE A 272 -3.04 -6.29 -6.92
N THR A 273 -3.86 -7.32 -6.91
CA THR A 273 -5.31 -7.22 -7.11
C THR A 273 -6.00 -8.07 -6.07
N HIS A 274 -6.79 -7.45 -5.19
CA HIS A 274 -7.74 -8.17 -4.34
C HIS A 274 -9.10 -8.20 -5.02
N ARG A 275 -9.74 -9.37 -5.05
CA ARG A 275 -10.99 -9.54 -5.77
C ARG A 275 -12.02 -10.33 -4.98
N LEU A 276 -13.26 -9.84 -5.03
CA LEU A 276 -14.46 -10.60 -4.70
C LEU A 276 -15.46 -10.44 -5.85
N ALA A 277 -15.71 -11.50 -6.59
CA ALA A 277 -16.73 -11.54 -7.64
C ALA A 277 -17.29 -12.97 -7.72
N GLY A 278 -18.53 -13.14 -7.29
CA GLY A 278 -19.12 -14.48 -7.14
C GLY A 278 -18.33 -15.35 -6.17
N ASP A 279 -17.83 -16.50 -6.66
CA ASP A 279 -17.03 -17.43 -5.85
C ASP A 279 -15.54 -17.04 -5.77
N ASP A 280 -15.06 -16.15 -6.65
CA ASP A 280 -13.65 -15.71 -6.66
C ASP A 280 -13.40 -14.73 -5.51
N TYR A 281 -12.75 -15.23 -4.46
CA TYR A 281 -12.29 -14.46 -3.31
C TYR A 281 -10.79 -14.65 -3.16
N SER A 282 -10.03 -13.83 -3.90
CA SER A 282 -8.61 -14.08 -4.12
C SER A 282 -7.77 -12.79 -4.09
N THR A 283 -6.48 -13.01 -3.94
CA THR A 283 -5.43 -12.02 -4.19
C THR A 283 -4.55 -12.55 -5.32
N GLU A 284 -4.35 -11.73 -6.33
CA GLU A 284 -3.37 -11.94 -7.39
C GLU A 284 -2.29 -10.87 -7.29
N CYS A 285 -1.03 -11.22 -7.43
CA CYS A 285 0.07 -10.28 -7.37
C CYS A 285 1.19 -10.66 -8.34
N GLU A 286 1.85 -9.64 -8.90
CA GLU A 286 3.10 -9.78 -9.61
C GLU A 286 4.24 -9.61 -8.63
N VAL A 287 5.19 -10.53 -8.63
CA VAL A 287 6.30 -10.55 -7.69
C VAL A 287 7.64 -10.72 -8.41
N VAL A 288 8.67 -10.09 -7.87
CA VAL A 288 10.07 -10.19 -8.36
C VAL A 288 10.96 -10.69 -7.24
N PRO A 289 12.05 -11.42 -7.54
CA PRO A 289 13.03 -11.83 -6.53
C PRO A 289 13.61 -10.64 -5.76
N VAL A 290 13.92 -10.86 -4.47
CA VAL A 290 14.55 -9.85 -3.59
C VAL A 290 16.05 -9.90 -3.70
#